data_31306e4cea5f8286220d7c6859bfe3db
#
_entry.id   31306e4cea5f8286220d7c6859bfe3db
#
_cell.length_a   1.000
_cell.length_b   1.000
_cell.length_c   1.000
_cell.angle_alpha   90.00
_cell.angle_beta   90.00
_cell.angle_gamma   90.00
#
_symmetry.space_group_name_H-M   'P 1'
#
loop_
_entity.id
_entity.type
_entity.pdbx_description
1 polymer ?
#
loop_
_entity_poly.entity_id
_entity_poly.type
_entity_poly.pdbx_seq_one_letter_code
_entity_poly.pdbx_strand_id
1 'polypeptide(L)'
;MKKITLILSLLLTSFIFGQNSVTVETPQAWNAYVNAFNVSDNNYAFGFGYTVADLRATPTATSMTLEPNTAIWTAEAANPAWFDQNAATQTALLYIEASSYIEDNTLAGSDLTFSGNVSVSDLGSDYTPIAFIKALDPNSGYATVVNNNVSISSTGDFSVSATAAELAAGYIIQYGFGVTGPLADPADTTLGSVVIGVATAGVEDNDIVAVSLYPNPSNTVWNFKTTNSTITSIEVYNLLGKRVISQRYNGEDAVISTQGLTDGIYIARVTTEYGTKSVKLLKN
;
A
#
# COMPACT_ATOMS: atom_id res chain seq x y z
N MET A 1 53.62 -36.62 19.71
CA MET A 1 53.11 -35.23 19.78
C MET A 1 51.85 -35.13 18.87
N LYS A 2 50.68 -35.13 19.47
CA LYS A 2 49.39 -35.01 18.70
C LYS A 2 49.09 -33.52 18.54
N LYS A 3 48.99 -33.06 17.29
CA LYS A 3 48.56 -31.69 16.96
C LYS A 3 47.03 -31.61 17.09
N ILE A 4 46.52 -30.83 18.03
CA ILE A 4 45.10 -30.53 18.18
C ILE A 4 44.84 -29.32 17.28
N THR A 5 44.07 -29.53 16.19
CA THR A 5 43.59 -28.45 15.34
C THR A 5 42.29 -27.91 15.93
N LEU A 6 42.33 -26.70 16.46
CA LEU A 6 41.15 -25.99 16.98
C LEU A 6 40.36 -25.44 15.78
N ILE A 7 39.18 -25.98 15.48
CA ILE A 7 38.27 -25.44 14.49
C ILE A 7 37.41 -24.40 15.20
N LEU A 8 37.70 -23.12 14.96
CA LEU A 8 36.88 -22.00 15.42
C LEU A 8 35.68 -21.89 14.48
N SER A 9 34.52 -22.43 14.87
CA SER A 9 33.25 -22.22 14.16
C SER A 9 32.75 -20.83 14.46
N LEU A 10 32.86 -19.95 13.46
CA LEU A 10 32.26 -18.61 13.48
C LEU A 10 30.74 -18.76 13.30
N LEU A 11 29.98 -18.69 14.39
CA LEU A 11 28.52 -18.57 14.31
C LEU A 11 28.18 -17.17 13.77
N LEU A 12 27.88 -17.07 12.48
CA LEU A 12 27.18 -15.93 11.93
C LEU A 12 25.72 -15.99 12.42
N THR A 13 25.40 -15.28 13.48
CA THR A 13 24.01 -14.95 13.80
C THR A 13 23.54 -13.91 12.81
N SER A 14 22.81 -14.32 11.77
CA SER A 14 22.02 -13.42 10.94
C SER A 14 20.89 -12.90 11.83
N PHE A 15 20.97 -11.64 12.26
CA PHE A 15 19.82 -10.94 12.78
C PHE A 15 18.85 -10.74 11.62
N ILE A 16 17.78 -11.51 11.60
CA ILE A 16 16.61 -11.23 10.76
C ILE A 16 15.92 -10.06 11.45
N PHE A 17 16.18 -8.84 11.01
CA PHE A 17 15.35 -7.70 11.36
C PHE A 17 14.00 -7.95 10.68
N GLY A 18 12.96 -8.21 11.47
CA GLY A 18 11.61 -8.31 10.95
C GLY A 18 11.19 -6.97 10.36
N GLN A 19 10.72 -6.96 9.12
CA GLN A 19 10.09 -5.78 8.53
C GLN A 19 8.79 -5.50 9.28
N ASN A 20 8.63 -4.29 9.82
CA ASN A 20 7.37 -3.86 10.40
C ASN A 20 6.38 -3.55 9.28
N SER A 21 5.17 -4.10 9.38
CA SER A 21 4.07 -3.82 8.47
C SER A 21 2.92 -3.18 9.25
N VAL A 22 2.47 -2.03 8.78
CA VAL A 22 1.34 -1.29 9.37
C VAL A 22 0.26 -1.06 8.32
N THR A 23 -0.98 -0.98 8.80
CA THR A 23 -2.17 -0.76 7.97
C THR A 23 -3.07 0.30 8.61
N VAL A 24 -4.22 0.57 8.01
CA VAL A 24 -5.21 1.55 8.48
C VAL A 24 -6.04 1.05 9.69
N GLU A 25 -5.79 -0.16 10.18
CA GLU A 25 -6.57 -0.76 11.28
C GLU A 25 -6.50 0.01 12.60
N THR A 26 -7.61 0.00 13.32
CA THR A 26 -7.75 0.62 14.66
C THR A 26 -7.62 -0.42 15.79
N PRO A 27 -7.41 0.03 17.04
CA PRO A 27 -7.47 1.42 17.50
C PRO A 27 -6.15 2.16 17.30
N GLN A 28 -6.16 3.24 16.54
CA GLN A 28 -5.00 4.11 16.37
C GLN A 28 -5.35 5.53 16.76
N ALA A 29 -4.42 6.23 17.41
CA ALA A 29 -4.57 7.64 17.76
C ALA A 29 -4.13 8.49 16.56
N TRP A 30 -5.07 8.82 15.68
CA TRP A 30 -4.82 9.66 14.54
C TRP A 30 -4.57 11.11 14.95
N ASN A 31 -3.48 11.66 14.46
CA ASN A 31 -3.12 13.07 14.55
C ASN A 31 -3.46 13.76 13.23
N ALA A 32 -3.58 15.09 13.26
CA ALA A 32 -3.85 15.88 12.08
C ALA A 32 -3.03 17.17 12.06
N TYR A 33 -2.51 17.53 10.90
CA TYR A 33 -1.70 18.72 10.69
C TYR A 33 -1.94 19.30 9.30
N VAL A 34 -1.96 20.62 9.20
CA VAL A 34 -2.05 21.36 7.94
C VAL A 34 -0.77 22.15 7.72
N ASN A 35 -0.22 22.04 6.51
CA ASN A 35 0.64 23.04 5.92
C ASN A 35 -0.18 23.86 4.95
N ALA A 36 -0.19 25.17 5.12
CA ALA A 36 -0.89 26.10 4.24
C ALA A 36 0.11 26.83 3.34
N PHE A 37 -0.28 27.02 2.08
CA PHE A 37 0.55 27.64 1.05
C PHE A 37 -0.28 28.71 0.32
N ASN A 38 0.38 29.80 -0.06
CA ASN A 38 -0.26 30.88 -0.82
C ASN A 38 -0.63 30.40 -2.22
N VAL A 39 -1.86 30.63 -2.65
CA VAL A 39 -2.31 30.35 -4.03
C VAL A 39 -1.54 31.18 -5.05
N SER A 40 -1.12 32.40 -4.69
CA SER A 40 -0.49 33.35 -5.61
C SER A 40 0.93 32.98 -6.05
N ASP A 41 1.71 32.31 -5.18
CA ASP A 41 3.15 32.07 -5.41
C ASP A 41 3.64 30.70 -4.94
N ASN A 42 2.76 29.86 -4.41
CA ASN A 42 3.01 28.55 -3.84
C ASN A 42 3.99 28.53 -2.65
N ASN A 43 4.25 29.69 -2.04
CA ASN A 43 5.11 29.77 -0.87
C ASN A 43 4.38 29.27 0.38
N TYR A 44 5.15 28.56 1.24
CA TYR A 44 4.66 28.16 2.56
C TYR A 44 4.27 29.40 3.38
N ALA A 45 3.06 29.37 3.92
CA ALA A 45 2.53 30.43 4.76
C ALA A 45 2.67 30.12 6.24
N PHE A 46 2.10 29.00 6.69
CA PHE A 46 2.17 28.51 8.08
C PHE A 46 1.73 27.04 8.16
N GLY A 47 1.96 26.43 9.34
CA GLY A 47 1.44 25.10 9.67
C GLY A 47 0.76 25.13 11.03
N PHE A 48 -0.30 24.32 11.18
CA PHE A 48 -1.06 24.24 12.42
C PHE A 48 -1.65 22.84 12.63
N GLY A 49 -1.75 22.42 13.93
CA GLY A 49 -2.40 21.18 14.34
C GLY A 49 -3.92 21.33 14.34
N TYR A 50 -4.59 20.33 13.79
CA TYR A 50 -6.05 20.22 13.74
C TYR A 50 -6.50 18.87 14.34
N THR A 51 -7.80 18.62 14.39
CA THR A 51 -8.33 17.26 14.57
C THR A 51 -8.54 16.60 13.21
N VAL A 52 -8.57 15.28 13.18
CA VAL A 52 -8.85 14.55 11.92
C VAL A 52 -10.22 14.92 11.34
N ALA A 53 -11.18 15.23 12.19
CA ALA A 53 -12.51 15.69 11.76
C ALA A 53 -12.45 17.07 11.07
N ASP A 54 -11.60 17.98 11.56
CA ASP A 54 -11.39 19.29 10.92
C ASP A 54 -10.74 19.14 9.53
N LEU A 55 -9.97 18.07 9.30
CA LEU A 55 -9.39 17.75 8.01
C LEU A 55 -10.30 16.93 7.09
N ARG A 56 -11.54 16.63 7.53
CA ARG A 56 -12.46 15.78 6.79
C ARG A 56 -11.91 14.38 6.56
N ALA A 57 -11.06 13.93 7.48
CA ALA A 57 -10.56 12.55 7.55
C ALA A 57 -11.38 11.79 8.59
N THR A 58 -12.04 10.71 8.16
CA THR A 58 -12.96 9.94 9.00
C THR A 58 -12.43 8.50 9.16
N PRO A 59 -11.72 8.21 10.26
CA PRO A 59 -11.28 6.84 10.57
C PRO A 59 -12.46 5.98 11.08
N THR A 60 -12.45 4.72 10.68
CA THR A 60 -13.29 3.66 11.26
C THR A 60 -12.38 2.55 11.81
N ALA A 61 -12.95 1.43 12.28
CA ALA A 61 -12.16 0.29 12.75
C ALA A 61 -11.25 -0.32 11.69
N THR A 62 -11.57 -0.21 10.42
CA THR A 62 -10.86 -0.90 9.32
C THR A 62 -10.65 -0.03 8.08
N SER A 63 -10.99 1.26 8.16
CA SER A 63 -10.87 2.16 7.01
C SER A 63 -10.62 3.61 7.41
N MET A 64 -10.15 4.38 6.44
CA MET A 64 -10.06 5.84 6.46
C MET A 64 -10.79 6.39 5.25
N THR A 65 -11.66 7.38 5.46
CA THR A 65 -12.24 8.18 4.38
C THR A 65 -11.60 9.56 4.40
N LEU A 66 -11.11 10.02 3.25
CA LEU A 66 -10.53 11.34 3.05
C LEU A 66 -11.42 12.13 2.10
N GLU A 67 -11.78 13.34 2.47
CA GLU A 67 -12.59 14.24 1.67
C GLU A 67 -11.90 15.60 1.53
N PRO A 68 -12.25 16.42 0.52
CA PRO A 68 -11.80 17.80 0.43
C PRO A 68 -12.20 18.62 1.66
N ASN A 69 -11.35 19.54 2.05
CA ASN A 69 -11.53 20.25 3.32
C ASN A 69 -12.58 21.37 3.22
N THR A 70 -13.80 21.06 3.62
CA THR A 70 -14.92 22.00 3.78
C THR A 70 -15.00 22.60 5.19
N ALA A 71 -14.39 21.96 6.19
CA ALA A 71 -14.49 22.40 7.58
C ALA A 71 -13.69 23.68 7.81
N ILE A 72 -12.44 23.77 7.33
CA ILE A 72 -11.63 25.00 7.40
C ILE A 72 -12.26 26.10 6.55
N TRP A 73 -12.82 25.78 5.37
CA TRP A 73 -13.57 26.74 4.58
C TRP A 73 -14.64 27.47 5.41
N THR A 74 -15.40 26.70 6.17
CA THR A 74 -16.49 27.25 6.99
C THR A 74 -15.96 27.97 8.25
N ALA A 75 -15.00 27.37 8.94
CA ALA A 75 -14.47 27.88 10.21
C ALA A 75 -13.68 29.18 10.03
N GLU A 76 -12.95 29.30 8.93
CA GLU A 76 -12.04 30.43 8.66
C GLU A 76 -12.62 31.47 7.68
N ALA A 77 -13.89 31.38 7.33
CA ALA A 77 -14.56 32.25 6.34
C ALA A 77 -14.33 33.75 6.56
N ALA A 78 -14.28 34.20 7.81
CA ALA A 78 -14.08 35.62 8.18
C ALA A 78 -12.59 35.94 8.46
N ASN A 79 -11.68 34.99 8.30
CA ASN A 79 -10.26 35.18 8.58
C ASN A 79 -9.52 35.70 7.34
N PRO A 80 -8.96 36.93 7.37
CA PRO A 80 -8.29 37.55 6.23
C PRO A 80 -6.95 36.82 5.86
N ALA A 81 -6.42 35.97 6.71
CA ALA A 81 -5.27 35.14 6.35
C ALA A 81 -5.66 33.98 5.43
N TRP A 82 -6.91 33.53 5.46
CA TRP A 82 -7.42 32.41 4.66
C TRP A 82 -8.22 32.85 3.44
N PHE A 83 -8.96 33.96 3.55
CA PHE A 83 -9.90 34.39 2.50
C PHE A 83 -9.78 35.89 2.18
N ASP A 84 -9.94 36.21 0.90
CA ASP A 84 -10.06 37.62 0.48
C ASP A 84 -11.40 38.18 0.95
N GLN A 85 -11.33 39.08 1.93
CA GLN A 85 -12.50 39.73 2.53
C GLN A 85 -13.11 40.82 1.63
N ASN A 86 -12.45 41.17 0.53
CA ASN A 86 -12.91 42.17 -0.43
C ASN A 86 -13.53 41.55 -1.69
N ALA A 87 -13.41 40.24 -1.86
CA ALA A 87 -13.99 39.52 -3.00
C ALA A 87 -15.52 39.48 -2.92
N ALA A 88 -16.19 39.58 -4.07
CA ALA A 88 -17.65 39.48 -4.16
C ALA A 88 -18.18 38.09 -3.80
N THR A 89 -17.33 37.04 -3.93
CA THR A 89 -17.58 35.68 -3.51
C THR A 89 -16.42 35.22 -2.61
N GLN A 90 -16.69 34.33 -1.67
CA GLN A 90 -15.66 33.82 -0.79
C GLN A 90 -14.54 33.16 -1.62
N THR A 91 -13.33 33.74 -1.57
CA THR A 91 -12.19 33.34 -2.37
C THR A 91 -11.03 32.99 -1.46
N ALA A 92 -10.58 31.73 -1.50
CA ALA A 92 -9.45 31.27 -0.70
C ALA A 92 -8.13 31.87 -1.22
N LEU A 93 -7.31 32.34 -0.29
CA LEU A 93 -5.94 32.82 -0.53
C LEU A 93 -4.91 31.70 -0.37
N LEU A 94 -5.30 30.61 0.28
CA LEU A 94 -4.45 29.49 0.62
C LEU A 94 -5.02 28.18 0.04
N TYR A 95 -4.12 27.30 -0.36
CA TYR A 95 -4.39 25.86 -0.48
C TYR A 95 -3.66 25.12 0.64
N ILE A 96 -4.00 23.87 0.88
CA ILE A 96 -3.47 23.11 2.01
C ILE A 96 -2.89 21.75 1.60
N GLU A 97 -1.86 21.31 2.34
CA GLU A 97 -1.48 19.93 2.50
C GLU A 97 -2.03 19.47 3.86
N ALA A 98 -3.13 18.71 3.84
CA ALA A 98 -3.78 18.17 5.02
C ALA A 98 -3.25 16.77 5.28
N SER A 99 -2.59 16.54 6.41
CA SER A 99 -2.02 15.25 6.80
C SER A 99 -2.77 14.65 7.99
N SER A 100 -3.26 13.42 7.84
CA SER A 100 -3.82 12.60 8.91
C SER A 100 -2.91 11.40 9.13
N TYR A 101 -2.31 11.28 10.33
CA TYR A 101 -1.19 10.36 10.54
C TYR A 101 -1.16 9.75 11.94
N ILE A 102 -0.49 8.62 12.03
CA ILE A 102 -0.05 8.00 13.28
C ILE A 102 1.40 8.39 13.51
N GLU A 103 1.73 8.72 14.75
CA GLU A 103 3.10 8.90 15.21
C GLU A 103 3.48 7.75 16.12
N ASP A 104 4.49 6.96 15.69
CA ASP A 104 4.98 5.81 16.45
C ASP A 104 6.52 5.75 16.41
N ASN A 105 7.12 6.26 17.46
CA ASN A 105 8.58 6.34 17.58
C ASN A 105 9.23 4.98 17.91
N THR A 106 8.44 3.93 18.20
CA THR A 106 8.96 2.57 18.36
C THR A 106 9.43 1.96 17.05
N LEU A 107 9.00 2.53 15.91
CA LEU A 107 9.38 2.13 14.57
C LEU A 107 10.75 2.66 14.14
N ALA A 108 11.34 3.61 14.90
CA ALA A 108 12.65 4.18 14.60
C ALA A 108 13.74 3.08 14.64
N GLY A 109 14.63 3.09 13.64
CA GLY A 109 15.69 2.11 13.48
C GLY A 109 15.26 0.76 12.90
N SER A 110 14.06 0.66 12.36
CA SER A 110 13.51 -0.56 11.75
C SER A 110 12.98 -0.29 10.35
N ASP A 111 13.03 -1.30 9.48
CA ASP A 111 12.34 -1.23 8.19
C ASP A 111 10.83 -1.16 8.43
N LEU A 112 10.15 -0.32 7.67
CA LEU A 112 8.71 -0.11 7.77
C LEU A 112 8.05 -0.20 6.40
N THR A 113 6.92 -0.90 6.32
CA THR A 113 6.00 -0.85 5.18
C THR A 113 4.60 -0.46 5.66
N PHE A 114 4.04 0.58 5.06
CA PHE A 114 2.65 0.99 5.23
C PHE A 114 1.87 0.64 3.97
N SER A 115 0.81 -0.14 4.12
CA SER A 115 0.02 -0.66 3.00
C SER A 115 -1.47 -0.61 3.27
N GLY A 116 -2.26 -0.63 2.21
CA GLY A 116 -3.72 -0.64 2.25
C GLY A 116 -4.31 -0.85 0.86
N ASN A 117 -5.64 -0.83 0.80
CA ASN A 117 -6.41 -0.93 -0.44
C ASN A 117 -7.32 0.30 -0.59
N VAL A 118 -7.26 0.95 -1.73
CA VAL A 118 -8.16 2.05 -2.12
C VAL A 118 -9.39 1.45 -2.78
N SER A 119 -10.53 1.52 -2.14
CA SER A 119 -11.80 1.00 -2.65
C SER A 119 -12.61 2.04 -3.42
N VAL A 120 -12.43 3.33 -3.09
CA VAL A 120 -13.03 4.48 -3.79
C VAL A 120 -11.95 5.52 -3.99
N SER A 121 -11.89 6.13 -5.17
CA SER A 121 -11.01 7.26 -5.48
C SER A 121 -11.65 8.12 -6.56
N ASP A 122 -12.46 9.07 -6.13
CA ASP A 122 -13.24 9.96 -7.01
C ASP A 122 -13.08 11.45 -6.65
N LEU A 123 -12.01 11.79 -5.91
CA LEU A 123 -11.65 13.19 -5.69
C LEU A 123 -11.45 13.92 -7.01
N GLY A 124 -11.90 15.18 -7.06
CA GLY A 124 -11.66 16.07 -8.19
C GLY A 124 -10.16 16.21 -8.51
N SER A 125 -9.85 16.51 -9.77
CA SER A 125 -8.46 16.61 -10.29
C SER A 125 -7.57 17.63 -9.57
N ASP A 126 -8.16 18.56 -8.84
CA ASP A 126 -7.44 19.60 -8.08
C ASP A 126 -6.86 19.08 -6.76
N TYR A 127 -7.20 17.82 -6.40
CA TYR A 127 -6.74 17.17 -5.17
C TYR A 127 -5.73 16.06 -5.46
N THR A 128 -4.68 16.03 -4.67
CA THR A 128 -3.63 15.00 -4.75
C THR A 128 -3.60 14.21 -3.45
N PRO A 129 -4.26 13.04 -3.40
CA PRO A 129 -4.21 12.15 -2.24
C PRO A 129 -2.97 11.26 -2.30
N ILE A 130 -2.28 11.10 -1.15
CA ILE A 130 -1.10 10.25 -0.99
C ILE A 130 -1.20 9.41 0.29
N ALA A 131 -0.53 8.25 0.29
CA ALA A 131 -0.10 7.56 1.49
C ALA A 131 1.39 7.84 1.71
N PHE A 132 1.85 8.01 2.96
CA PHE A 132 3.22 8.40 3.23
C PHE A 132 3.82 7.72 4.47
N ILE A 133 5.17 7.67 4.49
CA ILE A 133 6.01 7.49 5.67
C ILE A 133 6.95 8.69 5.74
N LYS A 134 6.93 9.41 6.87
CA LYS A 134 7.80 10.57 7.14
C LYS A 134 8.68 10.30 8.36
N ALA A 135 9.90 10.82 8.34
CA ALA A 135 10.74 10.95 9.52
C ALA A 135 11.09 12.43 9.74
N LEU A 136 10.93 12.89 10.97
CA LEU A 136 11.22 14.27 11.38
C LEU A 136 12.41 14.28 12.35
N ASP A 137 13.34 15.20 12.16
CA ASP A 137 14.47 15.39 13.09
C ASP A 137 14.11 16.41 14.18
N PRO A 138 13.88 15.97 15.44
CA PRO A 138 13.56 16.88 16.53
C PRO A 138 14.70 17.84 16.89
N ASN A 139 15.95 17.51 16.52
CA ASN A 139 17.11 18.36 16.78
C ASN A 139 17.26 19.47 15.71
N SER A 140 16.54 19.35 14.60
CA SER A 140 16.56 20.32 13.49
C SER A 140 15.22 21.04 13.34
N GLY A 141 14.55 21.31 14.45
CA GLY A 141 13.24 22.01 14.45
C GLY A 141 12.13 21.22 13.79
N TYR A 142 12.15 19.90 13.91
CA TYR A 142 11.20 18.97 13.28
C TYR A 142 11.24 18.99 11.76
N ALA A 143 12.40 19.31 11.18
CA ALA A 143 12.55 19.24 9.73
C ALA A 143 12.28 17.81 9.22
N THR A 144 11.52 17.72 8.13
CA THR A 144 11.26 16.44 7.45
C THR A 144 12.56 15.98 6.78
N VAL A 145 13.10 14.85 7.22
CA VAL A 145 14.34 14.23 6.67
C VAL A 145 14.03 13.05 5.75
N VAL A 146 12.86 12.42 5.90
CA VAL A 146 12.34 11.39 5.00
C VAL A 146 10.89 11.72 4.68
N ASN A 147 10.50 11.57 3.41
CA ASN A 147 9.13 11.71 2.94
C ASN A 147 8.89 10.75 1.78
N ASN A 148 8.81 9.45 2.11
CA ASN A 148 8.45 8.42 1.13
C ASN A 148 6.93 8.42 0.99
N ASN A 149 6.43 8.50 -0.24
CA ASN A 149 4.99 8.55 -0.49
C ASN A 149 4.62 7.86 -1.80
N VAL A 150 3.34 7.51 -1.91
CA VAL A 150 2.74 6.93 -3.11
C VAL A 150 1.37 7.57 -3.34
N SER A 151 1.02 7.82 -4.59
CA SER A 151 -0.31 8.30 -4.96
C SER A 151 -1.37 7.24 -4.68
N ILE A 152 -2.51 7.67 -4.12
CA ILE A 152 -3.71 6.86 -3.90
C ILE A 152 -4.91 7.46 -4.67
N SER A 153 -4.65 8.06 -5.82
CA SER A 153 -5.64 8.67 -6.72
C SER A 153 -6.36 7.67 -7.64
N SER A 154 -6.15 6.37 -7.45
CA SER A 154 -6.84 5.29 -8.16
C SER A 154 -7.14 4.14 -7.21
N THR A 155 -8.17 3.35 -7.53
CA THR A 155 -8.51 2.13 -6.77
C THR A 155 -7.45 1.06 -6.93
N GLY A 156 -7.26 0.23 -5.90
CA GLY A 156 -6.29 -0.87 -5.86
C GLY A 156 -5.40 -0.82 -4.63
N ASP A 157 -4.49 -1.77 -4.52
CA ASP A 157 -3.57 -1.84 -3.41
C ASP A 157 -2.45 -0.80 -3.56
N PHE A 158 -1.99 -0.27 -2.43
CA PHE A 158 -0.80 0.57 -2.36
C PHE A 158 0.17 0.03 -1.31
N SER A 159 1.43 0.37 -1.48
CA SER A 159 2.48 0.10 -0.51
C SER A 159 3.53 1.19 -0.58
N VAL A 160 3.91 1.74 0.57
CA VAL A 160 5.03 2.66 0.73
C VAL A 160 5.97 2.11 1.79
N SER A 161 7.27 2.16 1.55
CA SER A 161 8.27 1.58 2.45
C SER A 161 9.38 2.59 2.77
N ALA A 162 9.98 2.43 3.95
CA ALA A 162 11.19 3.11 4.35
C ALA A 162 12.13 2.13 5.07
N THR A 163 13.43 2.29 4.87
CA THR A 163 14.45 1.44 5.45
C THR A 163 14.81 1.88 6.88
N ALA A 164 15.38 0.96 7.67
CA ALA A 164 15.89 1.27 9.01
C ALA A 164 16.92 2.43 9.02
N ALA A 165 17.67 2.58 7.92
CA ALA A 165 18.65 3.67 7.79
C ALA A 165 17.97 5.03 7.56
N GLU A 166 16.85 5.07 6.82
CA GLU A 166 16.03 6.26 6.63
C GLU A 166 15.29 6.63 7.92
N LEU A 167 14.79 5.65 8.65
CA LEU A 167 14.06 5.82 9.91
C LEU A 167 15.01 5.74 11.13
N ALA A 168 16.14 6.44 11.07
CA ALA A 168 17.19 6.33 12.08
C ALA A 168 16.67 6.58 13.50
N ALA A 169 17.34 5.96 14.49
CA ALA A 169 17.00 6.13 15.90
C ALA A 169 17.09 7.62 16.32
N GLY A 170 16.07 8.07 17.04
CA GLY A 170 15.94 9.47 17.49
C GLY A 170 15.10 10.35 16.58
N TYR A 171 14.67 9.86 15.41
CA TYR A 171 13.68 10.54 14.59
C TYR A 171 12.26 10.25 15.10
N ILE A 172 11.35 11.17 14.82
CA ILE A 172 9.91 11.00 14.99
C ILE A 172 9.36 10.37 13.72
N ILE A 173 8.75 9.19 13.86
CA ILE A 173 8.25 8.44 12.72
C ILE A 173 6.74 8.63 12.61
N GLN A 174 6.32 9.04 11.41
CA GLN A 174 4.91 9.25 11.08
C GLN A 174 4.56 8.45 9.82
N TYR A 175 3.38 7.84 9.80
CA TYR A 175 2.79 7.23 8.62
C TYR A 175 1.30 7.56 8.54
N GLY A 176 0.78 7.67 7.35
CA GLY A 176 -0.62 8.06 7.16
C GLY A 176 -0.93 8.56 5.77
N PHE A 177 -1.88 9.47 5.71
CA PHE A 177 -2.44 9.98 4.47
C PHE A 177 -2.35 11.50 4.39
N GLY A 178 -2.13 12.00 3.18
CA GLY A 178 -2.17 13.42 2.87
C GLY A 178 -3.14 13.70 1.73
N VAL A 179 -3.82 14.84 1.80
CA VAL A 179 -4.57 15.40 0.67
C VAL A 179 -4.09 16.82 0.47
N THR A 180 -3.50 17.08 -0.69
CA THR A 180 -3.11 18.43 -1.11
C THR A 180 -4.12 18.96 -2.09
N GLY A 181 -4.62 20.17 -1.86
CA GLY A 181 -5.57 20.82 -2.76
C GLY A 181 -6.16 22.12 -2.19
N PRO A 182 -7.06 22.76 -2.93
CA PRO A 182 -7.75 23.96 -2.47
C PRO A 182 -8.67 23.63 -1.28
N LEU A 183 -9.02 24.66 -0.50
CA LEU A 183 -10.16 24.56 0.40
C LEU A 183 -11.44 24.41 -0.42
N ALA A 184 -12.35 23.58 0.05
CA ALA A 184 -13.57 23.24 -0.68
C ALA A 184 -14.79 23.97 -0.15
N ASP A 185 -15.59 24.54 -1.05
CA ASP A 185 -16.88 25.11 -0.70
C ASP A 185 -17.84 23.98 -0.27
N PRO A 186 -18.42 24.01 0.94
CA PRO A 186 -19.39 23.02 1.38
C PRO A 186 -20.68 22.98 0.55
N ALA A 187 -20.96 23.99 -0.28
CA ALA A 187 -22.06 23.97 -1.23
C ALA A 187 -21.78 23.11 -2.48
N ASP A 188 -20.51 22.78 -2.73
CA ASP A 188 -20.15 21.88 -3.84
C ASP A 188 -20.40 20.42 -3.44
N THR A 189 -21.31 19.77 -4.14
CA THR A 189 -21.70 18.37 -3.91
C THR A 189 -20.94 17.38 -4.79
N THR A 190 -19.96 17.84 -5.58
CA THR A 190 -19.23 17.02 -6.56
C THR A 190 -17.81 16.67 -6.13
N LEU A 191 -17.47 16.95 -4.88
CA LEU A 191 -16.08 16.91 -4.38
C LEU A 191 -15.44 15.53 -4.35
N GLY A 192 -16.22 14.45 -4.23
CA GLY A 192 -15.73 13.07 -4.16
C GLY A 192 -14.99 12.74 -2.86
N SER A 193 -14.36 11.55 -2.84
CA SER A 193 -13.63 11.05 -1.67
C SER A 193 -12.58 9.99 -2.05
N VAL A 194 -11.68 9.68 -1.11
CA VAL A 194 -10.87 8.46 -1.15
C VAL A 194 -11.22 7.60 0.06
N VAL A 195 -11.58 6.34 -0.19
CA VAL A 195 -11.86 5.36 0.87
C VAL A 195 -10.77 4.31 0.85
N ILE A 196 -10.03 4.23 1.96
CA ILE A 196 -8.90 3.32 2.14
C ILE A 196 -9.29 2.29 3.21
N GLY A 197 -9.12 1.02 2.89
CA GLY A 197 -9.24 -0.10 3.83
C GLY A 197 -7.91 -0.81 4.03
N VAL A 198 -7.94 -1.89 4.82
CA VAL A 198 -6.81 -2.82 4.90
C VAL A 198 -6.55 -3.41 3.52
N ALA A 199 -5.28 -3.60 3.19
CA ALA A 199 -4.94 -4.39 2.02
C ALA A 199 -5.63 -5.75 2.18
N THR A 200 -6.47 -6.12 1.23
CA THR A 200 -6.96 -7.48 1.23
C THR A 200 -5.74 -8.38 1.14
N ALA A 201 -5.62 -9.38 2.05
CA ALA A 201 -4.69 -10.48 1.88
C ALA A 201 -5.16 -11.32 0.67
N GLY A 202 -5.30 -10.66 -0.48
CA GLY A 202 -5.35 -11.29 -1.77
C GLY A 202 -3.94 -11.84 -1.98
N VAL A 203 -3.81 -13.11 -2.30
CA VAL A 203 -2.72 -13.54 -3.14
C VAL A 203 -2.72 -12.51 -4.28
N GLU A 204 -1.68 -11.69 -4.38
CA GLU A 204 -1.49 -10.87 -5.57
C GLU A 204 -1.55 -11.85 -6.73
N ASP A 205 -2.68 -11.86 -7.43
CA ASP A 205 -2.75 -12.51 -8.71
C ASP A 205 -1.91 -11.59 -9.62
N ASN A 206 -0.59 -11.71 -9.46
CA ASN A 206 0.35 -11.11 -10.39
C ASN A 206 0.04 -11.78 -11.74
N ASP A 207 -0.92 -11.19 -12.45
CA ASP A 207 -1.29 -11.58 -13.82
C ASP A 207 -0.17 -11.29 -14.84
N ILE A 208 1.10 -11.37 -14.38
CA ILE A 208 2.27 -11.39 -15.27
C ILE A 208 2.18 -12.62 -16.19
N VAL A 209 1.41 -13.65 -15.76
CA VAL A 209 1.21 -14.88 -16.55
C VAL A 209 -0.26 -15.24 -16.62
N ALA A 210 -0.90 -14.93 -17.72
CA ALA A 210 -2.23 -15.44 -18.02
C ALA A 210 -2.15 -16.93 -18.36
N VAL A 211 -2.67 -17.81 -17.48
CA VAL A 211 -2.74 -19.26 -17.68
C VAL A 211 -4.19 -19.64 -17.88
N SER A 212 -4.52 -20.12 -19.05
CA SER A 212 -5.81 -20.77 -19.36
C SER A 212 -5.70 -22.26 -19.06
N LEU A 213 -6.74 -22.84 -18.44
CA LEU A 213 -6.81 -24.24 -18.04
C LEU A 213 -8.13 -24.86 -18.54
N TYR A 214 -8.05 -25.94 -19.30
CA TYR A 214 -9.23 -26.65 -19.81
C TYR A 214 -8.93 -28.14 -20.15
N PRO A 215 -9.93 -29.04 -20.01
CA PRO A 215 -11.15 -28.86 -19.23
C PRO A 215 -10.83 -28.89 -17.74
N ASN A 216 -11.64 -28.19 -16.96
CA ASN A 216 -11.58 -28.24 -15.50
C ASN A 216 -13.01 -28.10 -14.95
N PRO A 217 -13.64 -29.19 -14.46
CA PRO A 217 -13.09 -30.53 -14.14
C PRO A 217 -12.62 -31.37 -15.34
N SER A 218 -11.76 -32.35 -15.08
CA SER A 218 -11.25 -33.28 -16.07
C SER A 218 -11.15 -34.73 -15.57
N ASN A 219 -11.39 -35.67 -16.47
CA ASN A 219 -11.25 -37.13 -16.22
C ASN A 219 -9.95 -37.70 -16.78
N THR A 220 -9.31 -37.04 -17.75
CA THR A 220 -8.18 -37.61 -18.51
C THR A 220 -6.95 -36.72 -18.54
N VAL A 221 -7.10 -35.45 -18.91
CA VAL A 221 -6.00 -34.51 -19.05
C VAL A 221 -6.42 -33.10 -18.65
N TRP A 222 -5.49 -32.33 -18.17
CA TRP A 222 -5.57 -30.86 -18.04
C TRP A 222 -4.66 -30.24 -19.09
N ASN A 223 -5.20 -29.35 -19.92
CA ASN A 223 -4.43 -28.55 -20.85
C ASN A 223 -4.21 -27.17 -20.24
N PHE A 224 -2.95 -26.73 -20.20
CA PHE A 224 -2.53 -25.42 -19.80
C PHE A 224 -2.09 -24.64 -21.02
N LYS A 225 -2.51 -23.42 -21.12
CA LYS A 225 -2.11 -22.51 -22.19
C LYS A 225 -1.77 -21.14 -21.61
N THR A 226 -0.65 -20.58 -22.05
CA THR A 226 -0.24 -19.21 -21.79
C THR A 226 -0.33 -18.38 -23.06
N THR A 227 -0.36 -17.06 -22.93
CA THR A 227 -0.28 -16.14 -24.06
C THR A 227 1.00 -15.31 -23.87
N ASN A 228 1.88 -15.33 -24.89
CA ASN A 228 3.15 -14.60 -24.88
C ASN A 228 4.09 -14.97 -23.71
N SER A 229 4.05 -16.22 -23.23
CA SER A 229 4.91 -16.68 -22.14
C SER A 229 5.20 -18.18 -22.25
N THR A 230 6.46 -18.57 -22.13
CA THR A 230 6.87 -19.98 -22.18
C THR A 230 6.67 -20.66 -20.84
N ILE A 231 5.90 -21.74 -20.80
CA ILE A 231 5.81 -22.63 -19.62
C ILE A 231 7.12 -23.41 -19.51
N THR A 232 7.81 -23.28 -18.38
CA THR A 232 9.08 -23.98 -18.10
C THR A 232 8.87 -25.20 -17.25
N SER A 233 7.89 -25.20 -16.34
CA SER A 233 7.52 -26.38 -15.53
C SER A 233 6.08 -26.30 -14.99
N ILE A 234 5.49 -27.46 -14.75
CA ILE A 234 4.23 -27.60 -14.00
C ILE A 234 4.44 -28.65 -12.90
N GLU A 235 4.11 -28.27 -11.69
CA GLU A 235 4.07 -29.15 -10.51
C GLU A 235 2.63 -29.22 -9.99
N VAL A 236 2.14 -30.43 -9.71
CA VAL A 236 0.80 -30.64 -9.16
C VAL A 236 0.90 -31.19 -7.75
N TYR A 237 0.12 -30.61 -6.85
CA TYR A 237 0.08 -30.94 -5.43
C TYR A 237 -1.34 -31.36 -5.02
N ASN A 238 -1.45 -32.33 -4.12
CA ASN A 238 -2.72 -32.63 -3.46
C ASN A 238 -2.97 -31.64 -2.30
N LEU A 239 -4.15 -31.71 -1.68
CA LEU A 239 -4.52 -30.82 -0.57
C LEU A 239 -3.64 -30.96 0.69
N LEU A 240 -2.86 -32.05 0.82
CA LEU A 240 -1.90 -32.23 1.90
C LEU A 240 -0.53 -31.65 1.59
N GLY A 241 -0.39 -30.94 0.44
CA GLY A 241 0.88 -30.34 0.00
C GLY A 241 1.87 -31.36 -0.59
N LYS A 242 1.48 -32.63 -0.77
CA LYS A 242 2.34 -33.63 -1.41
C LYS A 242 2.35 -33.40 -2.92
N ARG A 243 3.55 -33.24 -3.50
CA ARG A 243 3.72 -33.17 -4.95
C ARG A 243 3.44 -34.52 -5.58
N VAL A 244 2.46 -34.58 -6.49
CA VAL A 244 2.01 -35.81 -7.17
C VAL A 244 2.47 -35.85 -8.63
N ILE A 245 2.69 -34.70 -9.28
CA ILE A 245 3.25 -34.59 -10.63
C ILE A 245 4.30 -33.49 -10.65
N SER A 246 5.36 -33.68 -11.46
CA SER A 246 6.35 -32.66 -11.77
C SER A 246 6.85 -32.90 -13.19
N GLN A 247 6.62 -31.94 -14.09
CA GLN A 247 7.03 -32.03 -15.49
C GLN A 247 7.63 -30.71 -15.96
N ARG A 248 8.61 -30.80 -16.85
CA ARG A 248 9.23 -29.64 -17.51
C ARG A 248 8.68 -29.49 -18.92
N TYR A 249 8.51 -28.25 -19.33
CA TYR A 249 8.01 -27.85 -20.63
C TYR A 249 8.93 -26.81 -21.27
N ASN A 250 8.68 -26.51 -22.52
CA ASN A 250 9.33 -25.40 -23.24
C ASN A 250 8.40 -24.96 -24.37
N GLY A 251 7.31 -24.29 -24.01
CA GLY A 251 6.29 -23.83 -24.97
C GLY A 251 5.12 -23.16 -24.27
N GLU A 252 4.23 -22.56 -25.03
CA GLU A 252 3.03 -21.89 -24.53
C GLU A 252 1.91 -22.89 -24.14
N ASP A 253 1.98 -24.13 -24.62
CA ASP A 253 0.99 -25.16 -24.33
C ASP A 253 1.64 -26.31 -23.56
N ALA A 254 0.91 -26.84 -22.56
CA ALA A 254 1.34 -27.99 -21.78
C ALA A 254 0.13 -28.90 -21.46
N VAL A 255 0.37 -30.21 -21.39
CA VAL A 255 -0.67 -31.20 -21.10
C VAL A 255 -0.24 -32.08 -19.93
N ILE A 256 -1.07 -32.17 -18.92
CA ILE A 256 -0.91 -33.03 -17.74
C ILE A 256 -1.94 -34.16 -17.79
N SER A 257 -1.49 -35.40 -17.76
CA SER A 257 -2.38 -36.56 -17.60
C SER A 257 -2.89 -36.66 -16.17
N THR A 258 -4.19 -36.95 -16.01
CA THR A 258 -4.80 -37.21 -14.71
C THR A 258 -4.77 -38.69 -14.33
N GLN A 259 -4.20 -39.55 -15.18
CA GLN A 259 -4.14 -41.00 -14.96
C GLN A 259 -3.37 -41.31 -13.69
N GLY A 260 -3.92 -42.14 -12.84
CA GLY A 260 -3.34 -42.52 -11.56
C GLY A 260 -3.62 -41.53 -10.40
N LEU A 261 -4.29 -40.41 -10.68
CA LEU A 261 -4.80 -39.54 -9.63
C LEU A 261 -6.19 -39.97 -9.18
N THR A 262 -6.47 -39.82 -7.90
CA THR A 262 -7.81 -39.99 -7.33
C THR A 262 -8.68 -38.76 -7.64
N ASP A 263 -10.01 -38.95 -7.67
CA ASP A 263 -10.93 -37.81 -7.82
C ASP A 263 -10.77 -36.85 -6.65
N GLY A 264 -10.81 -35.56 -6.94
CA GLY A 264 -10.62 -34.53 -5.93
C GLY A 264 -9.99 -33.24 -6.45
N ILE A 265 -9.61 -32.39 -5.48
CA ILE A 265 -8.99 -31.08 -5.73
C ILE A 265 -7.47 -31.21 -5.67
N TYR A 266 -6.80 -30.58 -6.62
CA TYR A 266 -5.36 -30.43 -6.71
C TYR A 266 -5.01 -28.97 -6.95
N ILE A 267 -3.77 -28.62 -6.71
CA ILE A 267 -3.20 -27.29 -7.02
C ILE A 267 -2.04 -27.51 -8.00
N ALA A 268 -2.13 -26.90 -9.18
CA ALA A 268 -1.00 -26.82 -10.10
C ALA A 268 -0.23 -25.52 -9.86
N ARG A 269 1.10 -25.65 -9.79
CA ARG A 269 2.03 -24.55 -9.81
C ARG A 269 2.66 -24.49 -11.20
N VAL A 270 2.29 -23.50 -11.99
CA VAL A 270 2.77 -23.28 -13.35
C VAL A 270 3.88 -22.25 -13.29
N THR A 271 5.10 -22.62 -13.71
CA THR A 271 6.24 -21.69 -13.79
C THR A 271 6.50 -21.36 -15.24
N THR A 272 6.66 -20.07 -15.51
CA THR A 272 7.03 -19.54 -16.82
C THR A 272 8.31 -18.72 -16.73
N GLU A 273 8.79 -18.18 -17.83
CA GLU A 273 9.95 -17.28 -17.86
C GLU A 273 9.70 -15.94 -17.13
N TYR A 274 8.44 -15.52 -16.95
CA TYR A 274 8.08 -14.27 -16.29
C TYR A 274 7.61 -14.43 -14.85
N GLY A 275 7.33 -15.65 -14.39
CA GLY A 275 6.87 -15.87 -13.02
C GLY A 275 6.15 -17.20 -12.82
N THR A 276 5.50 -17.34 -11.68
CA THR A 276 4.81 -18.57 -11.29
C THR A 276 3.36 -18.24 -10.93
N LYS A 277 2.40 -19.03 -11.47
CA LYS A 277 0.98 -18.95 -11.13
C LYS A 277 0.48 -20.27 -10.56
N SER A 278 -0.35 -20.20 -9.51
CA SER A 278 -1.05 -21.36 -8.94
C SER A 278 -2.47 -21.41 -9.47
N VAL A 279 -2.90 -22.58 -9.95
CA VAL A 279 -4.26 -22.80 -10.45
C VAL A 279 -4.90 -24.02 -9.78
N LYS A 280 -6.19 -23.91 -9.46
CA LYS A 280 -6.98 -25.00 -8.88
C LYS A 280 -7.40 -25.99 -9.99
N LEU A 281 -7.16 -27.26 -9.77
CA LEU A 281 -7.52 -28.36 -10.65
C LEU A 281 -8.62 -29.21 -10.01
N LEU A 282 -9.57 -29.68 -10.80
CA LEU A 282 -10.60 -30.60 -10.37
C LEU A 282 -10.52 -31.89 -11.21
N LYS A 283 -10.32 -33.03 -10.53
CA LYS A 283 -10.35 -34.37 -11.12
C LYS A 283 -11.68 -35.04 -10.76
N ASN A 284 -12.39 -35.53 -11.75
CA ASN A 284 -13.61 -36.35 -11.62
C ASN A 284 -13.31 -37.80 -11.98
#